data_d30f0a71e91f42343a6db45e0a46f74c
#
_entry.id   d30f0a71e91f42343a6db45e0a46f74c
#
_cell.length_a   1.000
_cell.length_b   1.000
_cell.length_c   1.000
_cell.angle_alpha   90.00
_cell.angle_beta   90.00
_cell.angle_gamma   90.00
#
_symmetry.space_group_name_H-M   'P 1'
#
loop_
_entity.id
_entity.type
_entity.pdbx_description
1 polymer ?
#
loop_
_entity_poly.entity_id
_entity_poly.type
_entity_poly.pdbx_seq_one_letter_code
_entity_poly.pdbx_strand_id
1 'polypeptide(L)'
;SGGWRRRVLLAQALVSEPDLLLLDEPTNHLDIGAIAWLEEALKDFQGAVLFITHDRAFLQNLATRILELDRGGLIDWNGDYASFLVHKEAALAAEETANALFDKRLAQEEVWIRQGIKARR
;
A
#
# COMPACT_ATOMS: atom_id res chain seq x y z
N SER A 1 27.68 4.04 -13.32
CA SER A 1 26.51 4.70 -12.75
C SER A 1 25.74 3.78 -11.80
N GLY A 2 24.94 4.36 -10.92
CA GLY A 2 24.10 3.60 -9.98
C GLY A 2 23.10 2.69 -10.67
N GLY A 3 22.60 3.07 -11.83
CA GLY A 3 21.65 2.28 -12.62
C GLY A 3 22.22 0.97 -13.14
N TRP A 4 23.45 0.98 -13.64
CA TRP A 4 24.13 -0.23 -14.11
C TRP A 4 24.43 -1.20 -12.97
N ARG A 5 24.89 -0.69 -11.84
CA ARG A 5 25.16 -1.51 -10.65
C ARG A 5 23.88 -2.21 -10.19
N ARG A 6 22.77 -1.49 -10.16
CA ARG A 6 21.49 -2.04 -9.75
C ARG A 6 20.98 -3.12 -10.70
N ARG A 7 21.15 -2.92 -12.00
CA ARG A 7 20.82 -3.92 -13.02
C ARG A 7 21.62 -5.22 -12.82
N VAL A 8 22.91 -5.10 -12.57
CA VAL A 8 23.79 -6.27 -12.34
C VAL A 8 23.35 -7.03 -11.09
N LEU A 9 23.05 -6.33 -10.00
CA LEU A 9 22.57 -6.96 -8.75
C LEU A 9 21.23 -7.66 -8.96
N LEU A 10 20.30 -7.06 -9.67
CA LEU A 10 19.02 -7.68 -10.02
C LEU A 10 19.22 -8.92 -10.88
N ALA A 11 20.06 -8.85 -11.88
CA ALA A 11 20.37 -9.98 -12.75
C ALA A 11 21.01 -11.14 -11.96
N GLN A 12 21.92 -10.85 -11.04
CA GLN A 12 22.53 -11.86 -10.17
C GLN A 12 21.48 -12.56 -9.29
N ALA A 13 20.56 -11.79 -8.72
CA ALA A 13 19.48 -12.34 -7.91
C ALA A 13 18.55 -13.26 -8.72
N LEU A 14 18.23 -12.87 -9.94
CA LEU A 14 17.34 -13.65 -10.83
C LEU A 14 18.03 -14.93 -11.34
N VAL A 15 19.30 -14.85 -11.68
CA VAL A 15 20.06 -16.01 -12.21
C VAL A 15 20.21 -17.12 -11.17
N SER A 16 20.27 -16.77 -9.89
CA SER A 16 20.37 -17.76 -8.81
C SER A 16 19.10 -18.59 -8.61
N GLU A 17 18.02 -18.25 -9.29
CA GLU A 17 16.70 -18.92 -9.22
C GLU A 17 16.22 -19.18 -7.78
N PRO A 18 16.11 -18.13 -6.93
CA PRO A 18 15.66 -18.31 -5.56
C PRO A 18 14.17 -18.66 -5.49
N ASP A 19 13.76 -19.29 -4.41
CA ASP A 19 12.35 -19.56 -4.16
C ASP A 19 11.58 -18.28 -3.78
N LEU A 20 12.26 -17.35 -3.12
CA LEU A 20 11.72 -16.06 -2.70
C LEU A 20 12.69 -14.94 -3.06
N LEU A 21 12.20 -13.95 -3.76
CA LEU A 21 12.94 -12.75 -4.14
C LEU A 21 12.41 -11.55 -3.35
N LEU A 22 13.30 -10.89 -2.62
CA LEU A 22 12.99 -9.69 -1.84
C LEU A 22 13.61 -8.46 -2.51
N LEU A 23 12.79 -7.48 -2.87
CA LEU A 23 13.21 -6.27 -3.55
C LEU A 23 12.77 -5.03 -2.78
N ASP A 24 13.72 -4.15 -2.47
CA ASP A 24 13.46 -2.87 -1.82
C ASP A 24 13.67 -1.74 -2.84
N GLU A 25 12.57 -1.04 -3.19
CA GLU A 25 12.53 0.03 -4.18
C GLU A 25 13.30 -0.34 -5.47
N PRO A 26 12.90 -1.43 -6.16
CA PRO A 26 13.69 -1.98 -7.26
C PRO A 26 13.75 -1.07 -8.49
N THR A 27 12.81 -0.13 -8.65
CA THR A 27 12.77 0.78 -9.80
C THR A 27 13.60 2.05 -9.61
N ASN A 28 14.11 2.32 -8.39
CA ASN A 28 14.94 3.49 -8.14
C ASN A 28 16.21 3.46 -8.98
N HIS A 29 16.54 4.60 -9.58
CA HIS A 29 17.71 4.79 -10.44
C HIS A 29 17.70 3.97 -11.74
N LEU A 30 16.56 3.39 -12.11
CA LEU A 30 16.37 2.72 -13.39
C LEU A 30 15.68 3.63 -14.40
N ASP A 31 16.09 3.58 -15.66
CA ASP A 31 15.38 4.23 -16.75
C ASP A 31 14.14 3.41 -17.16
N ILE A 32 13.31 3.97 -18.03
CA ILE A 32 12.06 3.34 -18.46
C ILE A 32 12.31 1.97 -19.10
N GLY A 33 13.36 1.86 -19.92
CA GLY A 33 13.72 0.58 -20.56
C GLY A 33 14.14 -0.49 -19.54
N ALA A 34 14.88 -0.10 -18.53
CA ALA A 34 15.29 -1.01 -17.46
C ALA A 34 14.12 -1.46 -16.59
N ILE A 35 13.18 -0.56 -16.31
CA ILE A 35 11.97 -0.89 -15.56
C ILE A 35 11.12 -1.89 -16.37
N ALA A 36 10.94 -1.68 -17.66
CA ALA A 36 10.22 -2.61 -18.53
C ALA A 36 10.87 -3.99 -18.56
N TRP A 37 12.19 -4.04 -18.66
CA TRP A 37 12.93 -5.29 -18.55
C TRP A 37 12.71 -6.00 -17.23
N LEU A 38 12.76 -5.26 -16.11
CA LEU A 38 12.53 -5.81 -14.78
C LEU A 38 11.12 -6.37 -14.62
N GLU A 39 10.12 -5.65 -15.10
CA GLU A 39 8.73 -6.11 -15.08
C GLU A 39 8.56 -7.44 -15.80
N GLU A 40 9.12 -7.56 -17.00
CA GLU A 40 9.07 -8.81 -17.77
C GLU A 40 9.82 -9.96 -17.07
N ALA A 41 10.99 -9.67 -16.52
CA ALA A 41 11.77 -10.66 -15.78
C ALA A 41 11.02 -11.17 -14.53
N LEU A 42 10.32 -10.29 -13.82
CA LEU A 42 9.54 -10.66 -12.64
C LEU A 42 8.27 -11.42 -13.00
N LYS A 43 7.64 -11.11 -14.13
CA LYS A 43 6.49 -11.87 -14.62
C LYS A 43 6.85 -13.31 -14.98
N ASP A 44 8.03 -13.51 -15.53
CA ASP A 44 8.55 -14.84 -15.90
C ASP A 44 9.18 -15.59 -14.73
N PHE A 45 9.39 -14.94 -13.60
CA PHE A 45 10.00 -15.55 -12.43
C PHE A 45 9.08 -16.60 -11.79
N GLN A 46 9.61 -17.79 -11.56
CA GLN A 46 8.84 -18.94 -11.08
C GLN A 46 8.61 -18.97 -9.56
N GLY A 47 9.42 -18.25 -8.81
CA GLY A 47 9.30 -18.15 -7.36
C GLY A 47 8.35 -17.06 -6.90
N ALA A 48 8.29 -16.83 -5.60
CA ALA A 48 7.55 -15.74 -5.01
C ALA A 48 8.39 -14.44 -5.01
N VAL A 49 7.74 -13.31 -5.23
CA VAL A 49 8.37 -11.99 -5.20
C VAL A 49 7.67 -11.13 -4.17
N LEU A 50 8.43 -10.59 -3.22
CA LEU A 50 7.97 -9.57 -2.30
C LEU A 50 8.77 -8.30 -2.55
N PHE A 51 8.08 -7.21 -2.89
CA PHE A 51 8.76 -5.94 -3.14
C PHE A 51 8.09 -4.78 -2.41
N ILE A 52 8.89 -3.79 -2.05
CA ILE A 52 8.44 -2.53 -1.47
C ILE A 52 8.72 -1.44 -2.49
N THR A 53 7.72 -0.64 -2.85
CA THR A 53 7.88 0.44 -3.81
C THR A 53 6.82 1.53 -3.64
N HIS A 54 7.18 2.76 -4.06
CA HIS A 54 6.26 3.87 -4.21
C HIS A 54 5.86 4.09 -5.69
N ASP A 55 6.39 3.30 -6.60
CA ASP A 55 6.07 3.36 -8.02
C ASP A 55 4.72 2.70 -8.29
N ARG A 56 3.70 3.52 -8.50
CA ARG A 56 2.31 3.06 -8.70
C ARG A 56 2.15 2.25 -9.99
N ALA A 57 2.83 2.63 -11.06
CA ALA A 57 2.78 1.90 -12.32
C ALA A 57 3.36 0.49 -12.17
N PHE A 58 4.46 0.37 -11.45
CA PHE A 58 5.10 -0.91 -11.14
C PHE A 58 4.17 -1.81 -10.32
N LEU A 59 3.53 -1.26 -9.28
CA LEU A 59 2.52 -1.96 -8.48
C LEU A 59 1.35 -2.44 -9.35
N GLN A 60 0.82 -1.56 -10.20
CA GLN A 60 -0.33 -1.87 -11.05
C GLN A 60 -0.02 -2.97 -12.06
N ASN A 61 1.21 -3.01 -12.59
CA ASN A 61 1.61 -3.99 -13.59
C ASN A 61 1.96 -5.37 -13.00
N LEU A 62 2.38 -5.44 -11.76
CA LEU A 62 2.95 -6.66 -11.18
C LEU A 62 2.22 -7.21 -9.96
N ALA A 63 1.69 -6.37 -9.10
CA ALA A 63 1.17 -6.81 -7.81
C ALA A 63 -0.11 -7.64 -7.96
N THR A 64 -0.11 -8.81 -7.35
CA THR A 64 -1.28 -9.70 -7.26
C THR A 64 -1.87 -9.73 -5.85
N ARG A 65 -1.12 -9.24 -4.88
CA ARG A 65 -1.49 -9.14 -3.47
C ARG A 65 -0.81 -7.91 -2.87
N ILE A 66 -1.54 -7.16 -2.08
CA ILE A 66 -1.06 -5.93 -1.44
C ILE A 66 -1.01 -6.11 0.07
N LEU A 67 0.13 -5.77 0.65
CA LEU A 67 0.30 -5.68 2.09
C LEU A 67 0.53 -4.21 2.44
N GLU A 68 -0.39 -3.61 3.17
CA GLU A 68 -0.27 -2.22 3.60
C GLU A 68 0.01 -2.16 5.10
N LEU A 69 1.05 -1.43 5.48
CA LEU A 69 1.31 -1.08 6.86
C LEU A 69 0.64 0.26 7.17
N ASP A 70 -0.32 0.25 8.05
CA ASP A 70 -1.05 1.46 8.44
C ASP A 70 -1.28 1.48 9.96
N ARG A 71 -0.84 2.54 10.60
CA ARG A 71 -1.05 2.81 12.03
C ARG A 71 -0.71 1.62 12.95
N GLY A 72 0.40 0.96 12.65
CA GLY A 72 0.88 -0.21 13.41
C GLY A 72 0.17 -1.52 13.10
N GLY A 73 -0.77 -1.53 12.17
CA GLY A 73 -1.46 -2.71 11.69
C GLY A 73 -1.02 -3.10 10.29
N LEU A 74 -1.24 -4.36 9.93
CA LEU A 74 -1.00 -4.89 8.60
C LEU A 74 -2.33 -5.21 7.93
N ILE A 75 -2.59 -4.59 6.78
CA ILE A 75 -3.76 -4.86 5.94
C ILE A 75 -3.30 -5.76 4.80
N ASP A 76 -3.95 -6.91 4.66
CA ASP A 76 -3.66 -7.90 3.63
C ASP A 76 -4.81 -7.92 2.62
N TRP A 77 -4.55 -7.46 1.40
CA TRP A 77 -5.50 -7.45 0.31
C TRP A 77 -5.10 -8.46 -0.75
N ASN A 78 -5.91 -9.49 -0.95
CA ASN A 78 -5.68 -10.51 -1.97
C ASN A 78 -6.30 -10.08 -3.30
N GLY A 79 -5.59 -9.24 -4.04
CA GLY A 79 -6.03 -8.69 -5.31
C GLY A 79 -4.97 -7.74 -5.87
N ASP A 80 -5.27 -7.16 -7.03
CA ASP A 80 -4.39 -6.21 -7.68
C ASP A 80 -4.42 -4.82 -7.02
N TYR A 81 -3.53 -3.94 -7.46
CA TYR A 81 -3.42 -2.59 -6.91
C TYR A 81 -4.66 -1.74 -7.19
N ALA A 82 -5.28 -1.89 -8.36
CA ALA A 82 -6.49 -1.14 -8.71
C ALA A 82 -7.66 -1.48 -7.78
N SER A 83 -7.91 -2.76 -7.52
CA SER A 83 -8.95 -3.21 -6.59
C SER A 83 -8.65 -2.81 -5.14
N PHE A 84 -7.37 -2.81 -4.76
CA PHE A 84 -6.93 -2.32 -3.45
C PHE A 84 -7.27 -0.84 -3.25
N LEU A 85 -7.02 0.00 -4.26
CA LEU A 85 -7.33 1.43 -4.17
C LEU A 85 -8.83 1.69 -4.00
N VAL A 86 -9.67 0.95 -4.71
CA VAL A 86 -11.13 1.05 -4.56
C VAL A 86 -11.56 0.66 -3.15
N HIS A 87 -11.03 -0.44 -2.63
CA HIS A 87 -11.31 -0.88 -1.26
C HIS A 87 -10.85 0.14 -0.21
N LYS A 88 -9.65 0.68 -0.37
CA LYS A 88 -9.08 1.69 0.53
C LYS A 88 -9.91 2.96 0.55
N GLU A 89 -10.33 3.45 -0.61
CA GLU A 89 -11.17 4.64 -0.74
C GLU A 89 -12.52 4.45 -0.03
N ALA A 90 -13.15 3.29 -0.23
CA ALA A 90 -14.41 2.96 0.44
C ALA A 90 -14.23 2.86 1.97
N ALA A 91 -13.13 2.27 2.44
CA ALA A 91 -12.84 2.16 3.87
C ALA A 91 -12.60 3.52 4.52
N LEU A 92 -11.87 4.43 3.84
CA LEU A 92 -11.64 5.79 4.31
C LEU A 92 -12.95 6.60 4.36
N ALA A 93 -13.79 6.48 3.35
CA ALA A 93 -15.10 7.14 3.34
C ALA A 93 -15.99 6.65 4.49
N ALA A 94 -15.99 5.35 4.78
CA ALA A 94 -16.72 4.77 5.89
C ALA A 94 -16.19 5.26 7.26
N GLU A 95 -14.88 5.37 7.40
CA GLU A 95 -14.23 5.91 8.61
C GLU A 95 -14.60 7.38 8.84
N GLU A 96 -14.55 8.21 7.80
CA GLU A 96 -14.96 9.61 7.87
C GLU A 96 -16.43 9.75 8.28
N THR A 97 -17.30 8.95 7.72
CA THR A 97 -18.74 8.94 8.08
C THR A 97 -18.93 8.53 9.54
N ALA A 98 -18.25 7.50 10.01
CA ALA A 98 -18.32 7.05 11.39
C ALA A 98 -17.82 8.14 12.36
N ASN A 99 -16.70 8.80 12.03
CA ASN A 99 -16.15 9.89 12.82
C ASN A 99 -17.10 11.10 12.87
N ALA A 100 -17.73 11.47 11.75
CA ALA A 100 -18.69 12.55 11.69
C ALA A 100 -19.91 12.25 12.57
N LEU A 101 -20.42 11.02 12.54
CA LEU A 101 -21.53 10.59 13.39
C LEU A 101 -21.17 10.62 14.88
N PHE A 102 -19.96 10.17 15.21
CA PHE A 102 -19.44 10.20 16.57
C PHE A 102 -19.34 11.64 17.10
N ASP A 103 -18.75 12.53 16.33
CA ASP A 103 -18.60 13.94 16.68
C ASP A 103 -19.97 14.61 16.88
N LYS A 104 -20.95 14.32 16.03
CA LYS A 104 -22.31 14.82 16.15
C LYS A 104 -22.97 14.34 17.45
N ARG A 105 -22.78 13.07 17.80
CA ARG A 105 -23.31 12.50 19.04
C ARG A 105 -22.68 13.15 20.27
N LEU A 106 -21.36 13.34 20.27
CA LEU A 106 -20.66 14.05 21.35
C LEU A 106 -21.18 15.47 21.53
N ALA A 107 -21.36 16.21 20.44
CA ALA A 107 -21.89 17.57 20.49
C ALA A 107 -23.30 17.60 21.10
N GLN A 108 -24.15 16.64 20.74
CA GLN A 108 -25.50 16.52 21.31
C GLN A 108 -25.45 16.19 22.82
N GLU A 109 -24.58 15.30 23.23
CA GLU A 109 -24.43 14.96 24.66
C GLU A 109 -23.92 16.14 25.48
N GLU A 110 -22.96 16.91 24.95
CA GLU A 110 -22.48 18.12 25.61
C GLU A 110 -23.59 19.16 25.83
N VAL A 111 -24.41 19.39 24.80
CA VAL A 111 -25.54 20.30 24.90
C VAL A 111 -26.53 19.82 25.97
N TRP A 112 -26.85 18.54 25.99
CA TRP A 112 -27.73 17.94 26.97
C TRP A 112 -27.21 18.08 28.42
N ILE A 113 -25.92 17.81 28.64
CA ILE A 113 -25.28 17.97 29.94
C ILE A 113 -25.33 19.43 30.42
N ARG A 114 -25.03 20.39 29.56
CA ARG A 114 -25.09 21.83 29.87
C ARG A 114 -26.50 22.27 30.24
N GLN A 115 -27.53 21.79 29.55
CA GLN A 115 -28.90 22.08 29.84
C GLN A 115 -29.35 21.45 31.18
N GLY A 116 -28.94 20.21 31.45
CA GLY A 116 -29.19 19.53 32.72
C GLY A 116 -28.58 20.25 33.92
N ILE A 117 -27.39 20.78 33.78
CA ILE A 117 -26.72 21.58 34.83
C ILE A 117 -27.48 22.87 35.08
N LYS A 118 -27.93 23.59 34.03
CA LYS A 118 -28.71 24.80 34.17
C LYS A 118 -30.06 24.56 34.88
N ALA A 119 -30.71 23.45 34.55
CA ALA A 119 -32.00 23.10 35.14
C ALA A 119 -31.92 22.76 36.64
N ARG A 120 -30.77 22.36 37.15
CA ARG A 120 -30.50 22.04 38.57
C ARG A 120 -30.15 23.25 39.42
N ARG A 121 -29.89 24.39 38.80
CA ARG A 121 -29.64 25.66 39.48
C ARG A 121 -30.94 26.47 39.59
#